data_c791ee6f0fa2775794ca3283b063c058
#
_entry.id   c791ee6f0fa2775794ca3283b063c058
#
_cell.length_a   1.000
_cell.length_b   1.000
_cell.length_c   1.000
_cell.angle_alpha   90.00
_cell.angle_beta   90.00
_cell.angle_gamma   90.00
#
_symmetry.space_group_name_H-M   'P 1'
#
loop_
_entity.id
_entity.type
_entity.pdbx_description
1 polymer ?
#
loop_
_entity_poly.entity_id
_entity_poly.type
_entity_poly.pdbx_seq_one_letter_code
_entity_poly.pdbx_strand_id
1 'polypeptide(L)'
;MQRLDPFLARAQGLFSRKRIFLLLLPAALTTSALLGQTTPSGVTTEKFPTRSTAVRELKSRHLFTITMKLPPTLELGATPAGSRRVFTVSGGQFVGERLRGEVLPQAGSDLLLVRADGSAQQDVRLILRTEDGALILMTYRGVRHASQEVNERIARGERVSGSDYYLRTVPFFETSSAKYAWLNKIVSVAVGERQPDGVTYEVFEIL
;
A
#
# COMPACT_ATOMS: atom_id res chain seq x y z
N MET A 1 31.90 -44.78 -7.03
CA MET A 1 33.02 -44.18 -7.76
C MET A 1 32.85 -42.66 -7.70
N GLN A 2 33.66 -42.08 -6.82
CA GLN A 2 33.66 -40.67 -6.41
C GLN A 2 34.18 -39.75 -7.51
N ARG A 3 33.64 -38.56 -7.59
CA ARG A 3 34.44 -37.34 -7.85
C ARG A 3 33.91 -36.18 -7.05
N LEU A 4 34.68 -35.79 -6.07
CA LEU A 4 34.68 -34.55 -5.34
C LEU A 4 35.37 -33.51 -6.21
N ASP A 5 34.80 -32.33 -6.33
CA ASP A 5 35.49 -31.15 -6.85
C ASP A 5 35.74 -30.13 -5.72
N PRO A 6 36.96 -29.60 -5.63
CA PRO A 6 37.41 -28.76 -4.55
C PRO A 6 37.50 -27.29 -4.96
N PHE A 7 36.74 -26.41 -4.32
CA PHE A 7 37.03 -24.97 -4.28
C PHE A 7 36.76 -24.40 -2.91
N LEU A 8 37.61 -24.76 -1.96
CA LEU A 8 37.84 -24.05 -0.71
C LEU A 8 39.32 -23.65 -0.70
N ALA A 9 39.62 -22.37 -0.96
CA ALA A 9 40.86 -21.76 -0.48
C ALA A 9 40.79 -20.23 -0.46
N ARG A 10 40.90 -19.72 0.75
CA ARG A 10 41.74 -18.60 1.17
C ARG A 10 41.42 -17.18 0.66
N ALA A 11 41.00 -16.36 1.60
CA ALA A 11 41.74 -15.10 1.86
C ALA A 11 41.49 -14.65 3.31
N GLN A 12 42.38 -15.02 4.21
CA GLN A 12 42.61 -14.35 5.49
C GLN A 12 43.60 -13.20 5.27
N GLY A 13 43.33 -12.07 5.92
CA GLY A 13 44.36 -11.17 6.37
C GLY A 13 44.61 -9.94 5.52
N LEU A 14 44.22 -8.77 6.02
CA LEU A 14 45.22 -7.74 6.34
C LEU A 14 44.61 -6.66 7.24
N PHE A 15 44.99 -6.72 8.51
CA PHE A 15 44.92 -5.58 9.43
C PHE A 15 45.98 -4.57 9.01
N SER A 16 45.64 -3.31 8.80
CA SER A 16 46.62 -2.25 8.70
C SER A 16 46.21 -1.01 9.50
N ARG A 17 47.04 -0.77 10.42
CA ARG A 17 47.18 0.20 11.50
C ARG A 17 46.85 1.65 11.11
N LYS A 18 46.15 2.27 12.06
CA LYS A 18 45.97 3.70 12.30
C LYS A 18 47.29 4.48 12.15
N ARG A 19 47.25 5.59 11.44
CA ARG A 19 48.17 6.73 11.63
C ARG A 19 47.33 7.95 11.95
N ILE A 20 47.46 8.37 13.21
CA ILE A 20 46.98 9.65 13.74
C ILE A 20 47.98 10.68 13.27
N PHE A 21 47.53 11.64 12.45
CA PHE A 21 48.25 12.83 12.15
C PHE A 21 47.70 13.99 12.97
N LEU A 22 48.46 14.36 13.99
CA LEU A 22 48.24 15.55 14.81
C LEU A 22 48.82 16.74 14.04
N LEU A 23 47.97 17.63 13.50
CA LEU A 23 48.37 18.90 12.90
C LEU A 23 48.09 20.05 13.85
N LEU A 24 49.19 20.66 14.35
CA LEU A 24 49.19 21.88 15.12
C LEU A 24 48.70 23.06 14.27
N LEU A 25 47.70 23.80 14.77
CA LEU A 25 47.27 25.08 14.23
C LEU A 25 48.20 26.20 14.73
N PRO A 26 48.59 27.14 13.86
CA PRO A 26 49.07 28.42 14.32
C PRO A 26 47.91 29.41 14.54
N ALA A 27 47.95 30.08 15.67
CA ALA A 27 47.04 31.18 16.00
C ALA A 27 47.33 32.37 15.09
N ALA A 28 46.37 32.78 14.29
CA ALA A 28 46.36 34.04 13.59
C ALA A 28 45.32 34.98 14.22
N LEU A 29 45.82 36.02 14.87
CA LEU A 29 45.00 37.19 15.24
C LEU A 29 44.50 37.86 13.94
N THR A 30 43.21 37.96 13.79
CA THR A 30 42.58 38.83 12.81
C THR A 30 41.59 39.78 13.47
N THR A 31 41.85 41.03 13.24
CA THR A 31 41.10 42.24 13.56
C THR A 31 39.61 42.11 13.23
N SER A 32 38.78 42.50 14.21
CA SER A 32 37.33 42.67 14.05
C SER A 32 37.01 43.80 13.04
N ALA A 33 36.52 43.39 11.87
CA ALA A 33 35.80 44.31 11.00
C ALA A 33 34.31 44.23 11.34
N LEU A 34 33.77 45.32 11.81
CA LEU A 34 32.35 45.55 12.09
C LEU A 34 31.59 45.60 10.75
N LEU A 35 31.16 44.47 10.25
CA LEU A 35 30.24 44.40 9.11
C LEU A 35 28.82 44.52 9.64
N GLY A 36 28.18 45.62 9.26
CA GLY A 36 26.75 45.86 9.59
C GLY A 36 25.86 44.72 9.15
N GLN A 37 25.16 44.13 10.10
CA GLN A 37 24.10 43.17 9.83
C GLN A 37 22.93 43.92 9.23
N THR A 38 22.79 43.86 7.91
CA THR A 38 21.49 44.16 7.27
C THR A 38 20.56 42.98 7.57
N THR A 39 19.67 43.19 8.49
CA THR A 39 18.52 42.28 8.69
C THR A 39 17.71 42.27 7.40
N PRO A 40 17.41 41.11 6.79
CA PRO A 40 16.46 41.07 5.70
C PRO A 40 15.08 41.43 6.25
N SER A 41 14.64 42.64 5.91
CA SER A 41 13.30 43.15 6.21
C SER A 41 12.28 42.34 5.41
N GLY A 42 11.25 41.81 6.08
CA GLY A 42 9.97 41.50 5.48
C GLY A 42 9.82 40.11 4.87
N VAL A 43 9.84 39.05 5.67
CA VAL A 43 8.96 37.92 5.36
C VAL A 43 7.54 38.38 5.72
N THR A 44 6.81 38.87 4.73
CA THR A 44 5.37 39.09 4.84
C THR A 44 4.76 37.68 4.99
N THR A 45 4.37 37.33 6.19
CA THR A 45 3.54 36.14 6.40
C THR A 45 2.20 36.43 5.72
N GLU A 46 2.04 36.01 4.48
CA GLU A 46 0.73 35.97 3.86
C GLU A 46 -0.17 35.12 4.76
N LYS A 47 -1.13 35.79 5.37
CA LYS A 47 -2.14 35.16 6.19
C LYS A 47 -3.00 34.33 5.26
N PHE A 48 -2.80 33.00 5.24
CA PHE A 48 -3.66 32.11 4.49
C PHE A 48 -5.12 32.44 4.80
N PRO A 49 -5.98 32.58 3.79
CA PRO A 49 -7.38 32.92 4.02
C PRO A 49 -7.98 31.90 4.97
N THR A 50 -8.59 32.37 6.05
CA THR A 50 -9.30 31.53 7.01
C THR A 50 -10.37 30.77 6.25
N ARG A 51 -10.19 29.46 6.09
CA ARG A 51 -11.12 28.59 5.38
C ARG A 51 -12.49 28.71 6.05
N SER A 52 -13.53 28.88 5.24
CA SER A 52 -14.91 28.78 5.70
C SER A 52 -15.08 27.57 6.61
N THR A 53 -15.63 27.76 7.78
CA THR A 53 -15.82 26.72 8.82
C THR A 53 -16.83 25.64 8.45
N ALA A 54 -17.53 25.76 7.32
CA ALA A 54 -18.45 24.74 6.82
C ALA A 54 -17.65 23.62 6.13
N VAL A 55 -17.24 22.61 6.89
CA VAL A 55 -16.76 21.35 6.34
C VAL A 55 -17.94 20.66 5.65
N ARG A 56 -17.82 20.40 4.35
CA ARG A 56 -18.83 19.60 3.64
C ARG A 56 -18.72 18.15 4.12
N GLU A 57 -19.86 17.62 4.56
CA GLU A 57 -19.95 16.19 4.90
C GLU A 57 -19.81 15.34 3.63
N LEU A 58 -18.99 14.29 3.71
CA LEU A 58 -18.85 13.33 2.63
C LEU A 58 -19.97 12.30 2.74
N LYS A 59 -20.84 12.26 1.74
CA LYS A 59 -21.93 11.27 1.64
C LYS A 59 -21.48 10.10 0.80
N SER A 60 -21.95 8.91 1.17
CA SER A 60 -21.66 7.67 0.43
C SER A 60 -22.91 6.82 0.32
N ARG A 61 -22.92 5.93 -0.69
CA ARG A 61 -23.96 4.93 -0.91
C ARG A 61 -23.33 3.57 -1.14
N HIS A 62 -23.83 2.54 -0.47
CA HIS A 62 -23.38 1.17 -0.70
C HIS A 62 -23.57 0.77 -2.16
N LEU A 63 -22.50 0.26 -2.77
CA LEU A 63 -22.47 -0.13 -4.16
C LEU A 63 -22.65 -1.63 -4.31
N PHE A 64 -21.82 -2.40 -3.63
CA PHE A 64 -21.89 -3.86 -3.51
C PHE A 64 -20.96 -4.39 -2.41
N THR A 65 -21.24 -5.58 -1.94
CA THR A 65 -20.32 -6.40 -1.17
C THR A 65 -19.61 -7.35 -2.11
N ILE A 66 -18.27 -7.42 -2.06
CA ILE A 66 -17.45 -8.36 -2.85
C ILE A 66 -16.70 -9.30 -1.93
N THR A 67 -16.81 -10.60 -2.16
CA THR A 67 -16.05 -11.64 -1.45
C THR A 67 -15.16 -12.38 -2.44
N MET A 68 -13.88 -12.46 -2.13
CA MET A 68 -12.87 -13.09 -2.97
C MET A 68 -12.16 -14.20 -2.23
N LYS A 69 -11.91 -15.32 -2.93
CA LYS A 69 -11.09 -16.42 -2.46
C LYS A 69 -9.64 -16.21 -2.89
N LEU A 70 -8.74 -16.39 -1.93
CA LEU A 70 -7.31 -16.20 -2.12
C LEU A 70 -6.59 -17.52 -1.83
N PRO A 71 -6.02 -18.19 -2.83
CA PRO A 71 -5.18 -19.37 -2.61
C PRO A 71 -3.89 -18.98 -1.86
N PRO A 72 -3.03 -19.94 -1.50
CA PRO A 72 -1.74 -19.65 -0.91
C PRO A 72 -0.94 -18.63 -1.72
N THR A 73 -0.29 -17.71 -1.02
CA THR A 73 0.47 -16.61 -1.62
C THR A 73 1.78 -17.09 -2.26
N LEU A 74 2.21 -16.37 -3.30
CA LEU A 74 3.57 -16.45 -3.80
C LEU A 74 4.42 -15.41 -3.05
N GLU A 75 5.41 -15.86 -2.31
CA GLU A 75 6.31 -15.00 -1.56
C GLU A 75 7.50 -14.60 -2.45
N LEU A 76 7.60 -13.32 -2.81
CA LEU A 76 8.78 -12.78 -3.51
C LEU A 76 9.90 -12.44 -2.53
N GLY A 77 9.58 -12.31 -1.25
CA GLY A 77 10.53 -11.98 -0.19
C GLY A 77 10.90 -10.49 -0.13
N ALA A 78 12.06 -10.20 0.47
CA ALA A 78 12.53 -8.84 0.69
C ALA A 78 13.02 -8.20 -0.61
N THR A 79 12.52 -7.00 -0.89
CA THR A 79 12.91 -6.15 -2.02
C THR A 79 13.36 -4.78 -1.49
N PRO A 80 13.99 -3.92 -2.31
CA PRO A 80 14.32 -2.57 -1.88
C PRO A 80 13.11 -1.73 -1.43
N ALA A 81 11.90 -2.06 -1.89
CA ALA A 81 10.65 -1.38 -1.51
C ALA A 81 9.99 -1.94 -0.24
N GLY A 82 10.41 -3.13 0.23
CA GLY A 82 9.81 -3.88 1.33
C GLY A 82 9.60 -5.34 0.97
N SER A 83 8.88 -6.10 1.78
CA SER A 83 8.56 -7.50 1.48
C SER A 83 7.36 -7.61 0.53
N ARG A 84 7.52 -8.35 -0.57
CA ARG A 84 6.47 -8.53 -1.59
C ARG A 84 5.83 -9.90 -1.53
N ARG A 85 4.50 -9.88 -1.68
CA ARG A 85 3.65 -11.08 -1.82
C ARG A 85 2.72 -10.92 -3.00
N VAL A 86 2.43 -12.00 -3.69
CA VAL A 86 1.44 -12.02 -4.77
C VAL A 86 0.29 -12.94 -4.37
N PHE A 87 -0.90 -12.37 -4.29
CA PHE A 87 -2.14 -13.13 -4.16
C PHE A 87 -2.79 -13.21 -5.53
N THR A 88 -2.90 -14.41 -6.08
CA THR A 88 -3.79 -14.65 -7.21
C THR A 88 -5.22 -14.77 -6.71
N VAL A 89 -6.18 -14.27 -7.48
CA VAL A 89 -7.60 -14.40 -7.13
C VAL A 89 -8.14 -15.65 -7.79
N SER A 90 -8.64 -16.61 -6.99
CA SER A 90 -9.20 -17.87 -7.49
C SER A 90 -10.69 -17.78 -7.81
N GLY A 91 -11.29 -16.58 -7.70
CA GLY A 91 -12.68 -16.32 -7.96
C GLY A 91 -13.36 -15.65 -6.77
N GLY A 92 -14.67 -15.45 -6.89
CA GLY A 92 -15.48 -14.82 -5.86
C GLY A 92 -16.81 -14.37 -6.42
N GLN A 93 -17.54 -13.59 -5.63
CA GLN A 93 -18.82 -13.01 -6.04
C GLN A 93 -18.95 -11.58 -5.53
N PHE A 94 -19.75 -10.79 -6.21
CA PHE A 94 -20.18 -9.48 -5.74
C PHE A 94 -21.69 -9.33 -5.84
N VAL A 95 -22.28 -8.71 -4.83
CA VAL A 95 -23.72 -8.54 -4.72
C VAL A 95 -24.05 -7.14 -4.24
N GLY A 96 -24.80 -6.40 -5.05
CA GLY A 96 -25.35 -5.09 -4.73
C GLY A 96 -26.72 -4.91 -5.34
N GLU A 97 -27.36 -3.79 -5.03
CA GLU A 97 -28.68 -3.45 -5.54
C GLU A 97 -28.68 -3.24 -7.05
N ARG A 98 -27.67 -2.52 -7.56
CA ARG A 98 -27.58 -2.07 -8.95
C ARG A 98 -26.79 -2.99 -9.87
N LEU A 99 -25.96 -3.87 -9.30
CA LEU A 99 -25.12 -4.81 -10.03
C LEU A 99 -24.69 -5.98 -9.14
N ARG A 100 -24.61 -7.16 -9.75
CA ARG A 100 -24.15 -8.38 -9.10
C ARG A 100 -23.51 -9.33 -10.12
N GLY A 101 -22.72 -10.29 -9.64
CA GLY A 101 -22.05 -11.25 -10.49
C GLY A 101 -20.89 -11.94 -9.81
N GLU A 102 -19.89 -12.32 -10.57
CA GLU A 102 -18.72 -13.05 -10.11
C GLU A 102 -17.42 -12.32 -10.38
N VAL A 103 -16.41 -12.62 -9.57
CA VAL A 103 -15.01 -12.29 -9.82
C VAL A 103 -14.42 -13.41 -10.65
N LEU A 104 -13.89 -13.10 -11.85
CA LEU A 104 -13.33 -14.11 -12.72
C LEU A 104 -12.06 -14.73 -12.11
N PRO A 105 -11.97 -16.07 -12.03
CA PRO A 105 -10.79 -16.73 -11.52
C PRO A 105 -9.60 -16.51 -12.48
N GLN A 106 -8.39 -16.41 -11.91
CA GLN A 106 -7.13 -16.24 -12.64
C GLN A 106 -7.03 -14.96 -13.51
N ALA A 107 -8.04 -14.07 -13.42
CA ALA A 107 -8.08 -12.79 -14.13
C ALA A 107 -7.77 -11.61 -13.20
N GLY A 108 -7.02 -11.86 -12.11
CA GLY A 108 -6.65 -10.80 -11.18
C GLY A 108 -5.63 -11.23 -10.14
N SER A 109 -4.97 -10.23 -9.58
CA SER A 109 -3.97 -10.41 -8.52
C SER A 109 -3.85 -9.18 -7.64
N ASP A 110 -3.36 -9.39 -6.41
CA ASP A 110 -2.87 -8.35 -5.50
C ASP A 110 -1.34 -8.45 -5.41
N LEU A 111 -0.65 -7.38 -5.79
CA LEU A 111 0.79 -7.21 -5.64
C LEU A 111 1.09 -6.55 -4.29
N LEU A 112 0.80 -7.26 -3.20
CA LEU A 112 0.92 -6.75 -1.85
C LEU A 112 2.36 -6.34 -1.51
N LEU A 113 2.53 -5.16 -0.94
CA LEU A 113 3.77 -4.69 -0.35
C LEU A 113 3.62 -4.58 1.17
N VAL A 114 4.42 -5.33 1.92
CA VAL A 114 4.57 -5.15 3.37
C VAL A 114 5.74 -4.19 3.60
N ARG A 115 5.45 -3.05 4.21
CA ARG A 115 6.42 -1.98 4.50
C ARG A 115 7.21 -2.28 5.77
N ALA A 116 8.28 -1.52 6.01
CA ALA A 116 9.14 -1.67 7.20
C ALA A 116 8.39 -1.44 8.52
N ASP A 117 7.33 -0.63 8.53
CA ASP A 117 6.47 -0.37 9.69
C ASP A 117 5.41 -1.47 9.92
N GLY A 118 5.42 -2.54 9.13
CA GLY A 118 4.45 -3.64 9.20
C GLY A 118 3.13 -3.35 8.51
N SER A 119 2.89 -2.14 8.01
CA SER A 119 1.71 -1.85 7.20
C SER A 119 1.77 -2.54 5.84
N ALA A 120 0.61 -2.92 5.30
CA ALA A 120 0.51 -3.57 4.00
C ALA A 120 -0.22 -2.65 3.01
N GLN A 121 0.37 -2.49 1.83
CA GLN A 121 -0.22 -1.77 0.72
C GLN A 121 -0.70 -2.74 -0.34
N GLN A 122 -1.99 -2.68 -0.68
CA GLN A 122 -2.60 -3.42 -1.78
C GLN A 122 -2.38 -2.68 -3.12
N ASP A 123 -2.19 -3.45 -4.19
CA ASP A 123 -2.23 -2.99 -5.58
C ASP A 123 -2.88 -4.10 -6.41
N VAL A 124 -4.18 -3.94 -6.67
CA VAL A 124 -5.05 -5.01 -7.15
C VAL A 124 -5.68 -4.67 -8.49
N ARG A 125 -5.78 -5.68 -9.33
CA ARG A 125 -6.56 -5.65 -10.57
C ARG A 125 -7.42 -6.91 -10.64
N LEU A 126 -8.70 -6.75 -10.97
CA LEU A 126 -9.71 -7.82 -11.06
C LEU A 126 -10.54 -7.64 -12.32
N ILE A 127 -11.04 -8.75 -12.86
CA ILE A 127 -12.13 -8.71 -13.84
C ILE A 127 -13.39 -9.25 -13.17
N LEU A 128 -14.42 -8.42 -13.15
CA LEU A 128 -15.76 -8.78 -12.70
C LEU A 128 -16.62 -9.12 -13.91
N ARG A 129 -17.49 -10.12 -13.79
CA ARG A 129 -18.50 -10.45 -14.79
C ARG A 129 -19.88 -10.35 -14.14
N THR A 130 -20.72 -9.49 -14.66
CA THR A 130 -22.12 -9.35 -14.20
C THR A 130 -22.96 -10.53 -14.63
N GLU A 131 -24.13 -10.75 -13.99
CA GLU A 131 -25.07 -11.81 -14.37
C GLU A 131 -25.53 -11.74 -15.83
N ASP A 132 -25.57 -10.54 -16.42
CA ASP A 132 -25.91 -10.33 -17.83
C ASP A 132 -24.67 -10.33 -18.76
N GLY A 133 -23.50 -10.79 -18.24
CA GLY A 133 -22.30 -11.07 -19.03
C GLY A 133 -21.40 -9.86 -19.29
N ALA A 134 -21.69 -8.66 -18.79
CA ALA A 134 -20.82 -7.51 -18.95
C ALA A 134 -19.52 -7.68 -18.16
N LEU A 135 -18.40 -7.28 -18.76
CA LEU A 135 -17.10 -7.28 -18.11
C LEU A 135 -16.79 -5.90 -17.54
N ILE A 136 -16.24 -5.89 -16.31
CA ILE A 136 -15.83 -4.67 -15.61
C ILE A 136 -14.41 -4.92 -15.07
N LEU A 137 -13.44 -4.11 -15.50
CA LEU A 137 -12.15 -4.03 -14.84
C LEU A 137 -12.33 -3.24 -13.53
N MET A 138 -11.95 -3.84 -12.42
CA MET A 138 -11.86 -3.18 -11.13
C MET A 138 -10.40 -3.10 -10.72
N THR A 139 -9.91 -1.89 -10.45
CA THR A 139 -8.56 -1.66 -9.93
C THR A 139 -8.66 -0.95 -8.59
N TYR A 140 -7.80 -1.32 -7.62
CA TYR A 140 -7.74 -0.57 -6.39
C TYR A 140 -6.36 -0.59 -5.74
N ARG A 141 -6.08 0.46 -5.01
CA ARG A 141 -5.02 0.52 -4.03
C ARG A 141 -5.61 0.71 -2.65
N GLY A 142 -4.87 0.24 -1.64
CA GLY A 142 -5.33 0.35 -0.27
C GLY A 142 -4.21 0.19 0.73
N VAL A 143 -4.57 0.38 1.99
CA VAL A 143 -3.67 0.22 3.13
C VAL A 143 -4.36 -0.63 4.19
N ARG A 144 -3.61 -1.60 4.70
CA ARG A 144 -3.95 -2.34 5.91
C ARG A 144 -2.89 -2.08 6.96
N HIS A 145 -3.29 -1.74 8.16
CA HIS A 145 -2.42 -1.72 9.33
C HIS A 145 -3.17 -2.24 10.57
N ALA A 146 -2.44 -2.87 11.45
CA ALA A 146 -2.94 -3.46 12.68
C ALA A 146 -1.84 -3.46 13.74
N SER A 147 -2.18 -3.75 15.00
CA SER A 147 -1.19 -4.06 16.03
C SER A 147 -0.38 -5.31 15.64
N GLN A 148 0.79 -5.48 16.24
CA GLN A 148 1.61 -6.68 16.00
C GLN A 148 0.83 -7.95 16.34
N GLU A 149 0.15 -7.98 17.49
CA GLU A 149 -0.68 -9.10 17.92
C GLU A 149 -1.75 -9.48 16.88
N VAL A 150 -2.48 -8.50 16.38
CA VAL A 150 -3.50 -8.72 15.34
C VAL A 150 -2.88 -9.22 14.04
N ASN A 151 -1.74 -8.69 13.63
CA ASN A 151 -1.02 -9.17 12.45
C ASN A 151 -0.58 -10.64 12.59
N GLU A 152 -0.11 -11.04 13.78
CA GLU A 152 0.29 -12.42 14.08
C GLU A 152 -0.91 -13.37 14.05
N ARG A 153 -2.06 -12.98 14.60
CA ARG A 153 -3.30 -13.75 14.53
C ARG A 153 -3.76 -13.96 13.08
N ILE A 154 -3.75 -12.90 12.28
CA ILE A 154 -4.07 -12.98 10.85
C ILE A 154 -3.08 -13.90 10.11
N ALA A 155 -1.79 -13.83 10.44
CA ALA A 155 -0.76 -14.68 9.81
C ALA A 155 -0.94 -16.17 10.15
N ARG A 156 -1.48 -16.49 11.34
CA ARG A 156 -1.86 -17.87 11.73
C ARG A 156 -3.18 -18.35 11.10
N GLY A 157 -3.84 -17.53 10.28
CA GLY A 157 -5.13 -17.86 9.67
C GLY A 157 -6.31 -17.73 10.61
N GLU A 158 -6.17 -17.08 11.77
CA GLU A 158 -7.28 -16.83 12.69
C GLU A 158 -8.26 -15.81 12.09
N ARG A 159 -9.53 -16.00 12.40
CA ARG A 159 -10.54 -14.98 12.10
C ARG A 159 -10.37 -13.81 13.07
N VAL A 160 -10.15 -12.62 12.54
CA VAL A 160 -10.04 -11.37 13.30
C VAL A 160 -11.08 -10.40 12.79
N SER A 161 -11.82 -9.76 13.70
CA SER A 161 -12.83 -8.77 13.32
C SER A 161 -12.24 -7.62 12.54
N GLY A 162 -12.92 -7.16 11.50
CA GLY A 162 -12.54 -5.97 10.74
C GLY A 162 -12.51 -4.68 11.57
N SER A 163 -13.09 -4.66 12.78
CA SER A 163 -13.00 -3.56 13.75
C SER A 163 -11.65 -3.47 14.44
N ASP A 164 -10.87 -4.56 14.49
CA ASP A 164 -9.61 -4.65 15.23
C ASP A 164 -8.41 -4.12 14.41
N TYR A 165 -8.64 -3.76 13.16
CA TYR A 165 -7.60 -3.24 12.27
C TYR A 165 -8.18 -2.32 11.19
N TYR A 166 -7.31 -1.56 10.59
CA TYR A 166 -7.66 -0.72 9.45
C TYR A 166 -7.39 -1.46 8.14
N LEU A 167 -8.41 -1.57 7.26
CA LEU A 167 -8.26 -2.02 5.88
C LEU A 167 -9.20 -1.19 5.00
N ARG A 168 -8.65 -0.25 4.24
CA ARG A 168 -9.40 0.64 3.34
C ARG A 168 -8.76 0.67 1.97
N THR A 169 -9.61 0.69 0.94
CA THR A 169 -9.15 0.72 -0.45
C THR A 169 -9.94 1.76 -1.24
N VAL A 170 -9.40 2.16 -2.39
CA VAL A 170 -10.03 3.11 -3.32
C VAL A 170 -10.21 2.42 -4.67
N PRO A 171 -11.37 1.77 -4.90
CA PRO A 171 -11.67 1.11 -6.17
C PRO A 171 -12.02 2.12 -7.27
N PHE A 172 -11.55 1.79 -8.49
CA PHE A 172 -11.97 2.41 -9.75
C PHE A 172 -12.44 1.32 -10.69
N PHE A 173 -13.34 1.68 -11.60
CA PHE A 173 -13.98 0.76 -12.53
C PHE A 173 -13.84 1.25 -13.95
N GLU A 174 -13.72 0.29 -14.88
CA GLU A 174 -13.70 0.53 -16.30
C GLU A 174 -14.52 -0.55 -17.03
N THR A 175 -15.48 -0.14 -17.86
CA THR A 175 -16.31 -1.05 -18.67
C THR A 175 -16.76 -0.39 -19.96
N SER A 176 -16.88 -1.18 -21.02
CA SER A 176 -17.49 -0.78 -22.29
C SER A 176 -19.00 -0.96 -22.32
N SER A 177 -19.59 -1.60 -21.31
CA SER A 177 -21.04 -1.83 -21.24
C SER A 177 -21.81 -0.53 -21.06
N ALA A 178 -22.71 -0.21 -21.99
CA ALA A 178 -23.57 0.98 -21.90
C ALA A 178 -24.42 0.99 -20.61
N LYS A 179 -24.89 -0.17 -20.16
CA LYS A 179 -25.70 -0.34 -18.93
C LYS A 179 -24.92 0.06 -17.69
N TYR A 180 -23.62 -0.23 -17.64
CA TYR A 180 -22.75 0.00 -16.49
C TYR A 180 -21.77 1.15 -16.69
N ALA A 181 -21.91 1.95 -17.78
CA ALA A 181 -21.00 3.06 -18.11
C ALA A 181 -20.91 4.14 -17.02
N TRP A 182 -21.89 4.23 -16.13
CA TRP A 182 -21.88 5.12 -14.98
C TRP A 182 -20.76 4.80 -13.98
N LEU A 183 -20.29 3.52 -13.91
CA LEU A 183 -19.17 3.11 -13.07
C LEU A 183 -17.86 3.82 -13.48
N ASN A 184 -17.69 4.13 -14.76
CA ASN A 184 -16.49 4.84 -15.27
C ASN A 184 -16.40 6.29 -14.78
N LYS A 185 -17.43 6.81 -14.09
CA LYS A 185 -17.59 8.23 -13.74
C LYS A 185 -17.73 8.46 -12.24
N ILE A 186 -17.55 7.45 -11.41
CA ILE A 186 -17.65 7.55 -9.97
C ILE A 186 -16.31 7.38 -9.28
N VAL A 187 -16.21 7.93 -8.08
CA VAL A 187 -15.17 7.62 -7.11
C VAL A 187 -15.75 6.71 -6.06
N SER A 188 -15.00 5.70 -5.63
CA SER A 188 -15.45 4.78 -4.59
C SER A 188 -14.40 4.54 -3.54
N VAL A 189 -14.86 4.12 -2.36
CA VAL A 189 -14.02 3.64 -1.25
C VAL A 189 -14.54 2.31 -0.77
N ALA A 190 -13.68 1.51 -0.13
CA ALA A 190 -14.13 0.24 0.43
C ALA A 190 -13.53 -0.02 1.81
N VAL A 191 -14.33 -0.70 2.63
CA VAL A 191 -13.96 -1.24 3.94
C VAL A 191 -13.74 -2.73 3.80
N GLY A 192 -12.55 -3.22 4.13
CA GLY A 192 -12.18 -4.61 3.97
C GLY A 192 -12.13 -5.39 5.28
N GLU A 193 -12.44 -6.68 5.19
CA GLU A 193 -12.25 -7.65 6.25
C GLU A 193 -11.60 -8.91 5.71
N ARG A 194 -10.47 -9.32 6.33
CA ARG A 194 -9.79 -10.58 6.02
C ARG A 194 -10.60 -11.75 6.55
N GLN A 195 -10.75 -12.77 5.70
CA GLN A 195 -11.27 -14.07 6.06
C GLN A 195 -10.11 -15.09 6.06
N PRO A 196 -10.22 -16.23 6.72
CA PRO A 196 -9.18 -17.25 6.72
C PRO A 196 -8.72 -17.67 5.31
N ASP A 197 -9.66 -17.76 4.37
CA ASP A 197 -9.45 -18.21 2.98
C ASP A 197 -9.64 -17.10 1.94
N GLY A 198 -9.78 -15.83 2.38
CA GLY A 198 -10.07 -14.77 1.46
C GLY A 198 -10.16 -13.37 2.05
N VAL A 199 -10.95 -12.54 1.42
CA VAL A 199 -11.24 -11.17 1.84
C VAL A 199 -12.64 -10.76 1.38
N THR A 200 -13.34 -10.00 2.22
CA THR A 200 -14.60 -9.36 1.87
C THR A 200 -14.43 -7.85 1.91
N TYR A 201 -15.00 -7.12 0.98
CA TYR A 201 -15.07 -5.66 0.98
C TYR A 201 -16.51 -5.18 0.82
N GLU A 202 -16.88 -4.22 1.65
CA GLU A 202 -18.04 -3.36 1.44
C GLU A 202 -17.59 -2.16 0.61
N VAL A 203 -18.10 -2.03 -0.60
CA VAL A 203 -17.73 -0.97 -1.55
C VAL A 203 -18.82 0.10 -1.57
N PHE A 204 -18.39 1.36 -1.50
CA PHE A 204 -19.28 2.52 -1.44
C PHE A 204 -18.91 3.51 -2.54
N GLU A 205 -19.92 4.01 -3.26
CA GLU A 205 -19.84 5.17 -4.15
C GLU A 205 -19.81 6.45 -3.29
N ILE A 206 -18.94 7.40 -3.61
CA ILE A 206 -18.93 8.75 -3.03
C ILE A 206 -19.91 9.63 -3.82
N LEU A 207 -20.79 10.37 -3.12
CA LEU A 207 -21.86 11.19 -3.72
C LEU A 207 -21.48 12.68 -3.74
#